data_cc730f64cf7840dac84f1d4bdb9b9e0b
#
_entry.id   cc730f64cf7840dac84f1d4bdb9b9e0b
#
_cell.length_a   1.000
_cell.length_b   1.000
_cell.length_c   1.000
_cell.angle_alpha   90.00
_cell.angle_beta   90.00
_cell.angle_gamma   90.00
#
_symmetry.space_group_name_H-M   'P 1'
#
loop_
_entity.id
_entity.type
_entity.pdbx_description
1 polymer ?
#
loop_
_entity_poly.entity_id
_entity_poly.type
_entity_poly.pdbx_seq_one_letter_code
_entity_poly.pdbx_strand_id
1 'polypeptide(L)'
;PAWMIGRNPKLKIIQTTHTGELAIRFGRKAKTLMDSEDYKKVFETRLREDSQAAGKWETAQGGEYFAAGVGGAITGRGADLLIIDDPHSEQDAMNMTALERAYDWYTSGPRQRLQPGGAIIRVRRMSSGCQEAIGNKFCTLSRRASEKLN
;
A
#
# COMPACT_ATOMS: atom_id res chain seq x y z
N PRO A 1 0.09 -6.39 -5.90
CA PRO A 1 1.19 -6.83 -5.01
C PRO A 1 1.81 -8.16 -5.43
N ALA A 2 1.01 -9.23 -5.63
CA ALA A 2 1.53 -10.58 -5.87
C ALA A 2 2.50 -10.67 -7.06
N TRP A 3 2.16 -10.07 -8.21
CA TRP A 3 3.03 -10.04 -9.38
C TRP A 3 4.38 -9.33 -9.10
N MET A 4 4.34 -8.21 -8.40
CA MET A 4 5.56 -7.45 -8.08
C MET A 4 6.48 -8.22 -7.13
N ILE A 5 5.91 -8.88 -6.13
CA ILE A 5 6.66 -9.76 -5.22
C ILE A 5 7.16 -11.00 -5.95
N GLY A 6 6.41 -11.54 -6.91
CA GLY A 6 6.87 -12.63 -7.77
C GLY A 6 8.12 -12.27 -8.56
N ARG A 7 8.16 -11.05 -9.09
CA ARG A 7 9.32 -10.51 -9.83
C ARG A 7 10.49 -10.14 -8.93
N ASN A 8 10.21 -9.65 -7.73
CA ASN A 8 11.23 -9.31 -6.73
C ASN A 8 10.82 -9.88 -5.37
N PRO A 9 11.27 -11.10 -5.04
CA PRO A 9 10.87 -11.80 -3.82
C PRO A 9 11.30 -11.13 -2.50
N LYS A 10 12.20 -10.16 -2.55
CA LYS A 10 12.67 -9.38 -1.39
C LYS A 10 11.89 -8.08 -1.19
N LEU A 11 10.96 -7.76 -2.09
CA LEU A 11 10.21 -6.51 -2.08
C LEU A 11 9.36 -6.38 -0.81
N LYS A 12 9.46 -5.24 -0.14
CA LYS A 12 8.65 -4.89 1.03
C LYS A 12 7.53 -3.94 0.62
N ILE A 13 6.30 -4.41 0.78
CA ILE A 13 5.10 -3.66 0.39
C ILE A 13 4.30 -3.28 1.62
N ILE A 14 3.97 -2.00 1.74
CA ILE A 14 2.91 -1.52 2.64
C ILE A 14 1.71 -1.17 1.76
N GLN A 15 0.57 -1.79 2.00
CA GLN A 15 -0.69 -1.44 1.36
C GLN A 15 -1.64 -0.82 2.37
N THR A 16 -2.16 0.37 2.04
CA THR A 16 -3.10 1.09 2.88
C THR A 16 -4.42 1.30 2.16
N THR A 17 -5.51 1.20 2.90
CA THR A 17 -6.87 1.48 2.45
C THR A 17 -7.61 2.29 3.50
N HIS A 18 -8.85 2.71 3.21
CA HIS A 18 -9.69 3.42 4.18
C HIS A 18 -9.79 2.68 5.53
N THR A 19 -10.03 1.37 5.53
CA THR A 19 -10.12 0.56 6.77
C THR A 19 -9.09 -0.54 6.81
N GLY A 20 -8.66 -0.92 8.04
CA GLY A 20 -7.75 -2.05 8.24
C GLY A 20 -8.36 -3.39 7.75
N GLU A 21 -9.67 -3.58 7.92
CA GLU A 21 -10.36 -4.77 7.46
C GLU A 21 -10.27 -4.94 5.93
N LEU A 22 -10.49 -3.84 5.19
CA LEU A 22 -10.37 -3.86 3.72
C LEU A 22 -8.93 -4.15 3.29
N ALA A 23 -7.95 -3.55 3.96
CA ALA A 23 -6.54 -3.81 3.69
C ALA A 23 -6.17 -5.30 3.94
N ILE A 24 -6.63 -5.88 5.05
CA ILE A 24 -6.44 -7.30 5.37
C ILE A 24 -7.10 -8.20 4.32
N ARG A 25 -8.28 -7.83 3.82
CA ARG A 25 -8.98 -8.55 2.74
C ARG A 25 -8.15 -8.60 1.45
N PHE A 26 -7.52 -7.50 1.08
CA PHE A 26 -6.60 -7.47 -0.07
C PHE A 26 -5.34 -8.29 0.18
N GLY A 27 -4.77 -8.22 1.37
CA GLY A 27 -3.64 -9.05 1.75
C GLY A 27 -3.93 -10.55 1.65
N ARG A 28 -5.12 -10.96 2.10
CA ARG A 28 -5.60 -12.34 1.96
C ARG A 28 -5.72 -12.78 0.50
N LYS A 29 -6.30 -11.93 -0.36
CA LYS A 29 -6.41 -12.23 -1.79
C LYS A 29 -5.04 -12.37 -2.46
N ALA A 30 -4.11 -11.47 -2.15
CA ALA A 30 -2.75 -11.54 -2.69
C ALA A 30 -2.05 -12.82 -2.23
N LYS A 31 -2.17 -13.17 -0.95
CA LYS A 31 -1.63 -14.40 -0.38
C LYS A 31 -2.20 -15.65 -1.06
N THR A 32 -3.54 -15.73 -1.20
CA THR A 32 -4.20 -16.87 -1.86
C THR A 32 -3.73 -17.03 -3.31
N LEU A 33 -3.56 -15.92 -4.03
CA LEU A 33 -3.02 -15.96 -5.39
C LEU A 33 -1.59 -16.51 -5.41
N MET A 34 -0.73 -16.04 -4.51
CA MET A 34 0.66 -16.51 -4.43
C MET A 34 0.79 -17.99 -4.05
N ASP A 35 -0.22 -18.52 -3.35
CA ASP A 35 -0.25 -19.92 -2.96
C ASP A 35 -0.87 -20.85 -4.02
N SER A 36 -1.44 -20.28 -5.08
CA SER A 36 -2.03 -21.04 -6.17
C SER A 36 -0.97 -21.75 -7.03
N GLU A 37 -1.36 -22.91 -7.59
CA GLU A 37 -0.47 -23.68 -8.49
C GLU A 37 -0.07 -22.89 -9.73
N ASP A 38 -0.96 -22.07 -10.28
CA ASP A 38 -0.65 -21.26 -11.46
C ASP A 38 0.39 -20.17 -11.17
N TYR A 39 0.33 -19.56 -9.99
CA TYR A 39 1.36 -18.62 -9.57
C TYR A 39 2.72 -19.32 -9.40
N LYS A 40 2.72 -20.49 -8.78
CA LYS A 40 3.91 -21.30 -8.53
C LYS A 40 4.58 -21.81 -9.81
N LYS A 41 3.82 -21.94 -10.92
CA LYS A 41 4.38 -22.26 -12.25
C LYS A 41 5.13 -21.08 -12.87
N VAL A 42 4.74 -19.84 -12.53
CA VAL A 42 5.30 -18.61 -13.13
C VAL A 42 6.42 -18.03 -12.27
N PHE A 43 6.31 -18.12 -10.94
CA PHE A 43 7.24 -17.53 -10.00
C PHE A 43 7.80 -18.55 -9.02
N GLU A 44 9.10 -18.44 -8.75
CA GLU A 44 9.78 -19.26 -7.73
C GLU A 44 9.55 -18.77 -6.30
N THR A 45 8.97 -17.58 -6.14
CA THR A 45 8.67 -16.97 -4.84
C THR A 45 7.69 -17.82 -4.05
N ARG A 46 8.03 -18.10 -2.79
CA ARG A 46 7.18 -18.85 -1.86
C ARG A 46 6.94 -18.04 -0.59
N LEU A 47 5.79 -18.27 0.03
CA LEU A 47 5.47 -17.69 1.34
C LEU A 47 6.25 -18.43 2.44
N ARG A 48 6.64 -17.70 3.47
CA ARG A 48 7.17 -18.31 4.69
C ARG A 48 6.05 -19.04 5.45
N GLU A 49 6.34 -20.23 5.93
CA GLU A 49 5.37 -21.07 6.65
C GLU A 49 4.95 -20.48 8.00
N ASP A 50 5.88 -19.80 8.68
CA ASP A 50 5.70 -19.20 10.01
C ASP A 50 5.13 -17.76 9.98
N SER A 51 4.89 -17.19 8.82
CA SER A 51 4.40 -15.80 8.65
C SER A 51 3.16 -15.75 7.76
N GLN A 52 2.00 -16.16 8.33
CA GLN A 52 0.80 -16.43 7.54
C GLN A 52 -0.45 -15.61 7.90
N ALA A 53 -0.32 -14.54 8.68
CA ALA A 53 -1.46 -13.67 8.96
C ALA A 53 -1.99 -13.00 7.70
N ALA A 54 -3.31 -12.85 7.57
CA ALA A 54 -3.95 -12.34 6.34
C ALA A 54 -3.51 -10.93 5.93
N GLY A 55 -3.20 -10.09 6.92
CA GLY A 55 -2.73 -8.70 6.68
C GLY A 55 -1.23 -8.51 6.82
N LYS A 56 -0.49 -9.57 7.18
CA LYS A 56 0.97 -9.53 7.34
C LYS A 56 1.55 -10.89 6.99
N TRP A 57 2.33 -10.95 5.96
CA TRP A 57 3.02 -12.17 5.56
C TRP A 57 4.37 -11.85 4.89
N GLU A 58 5.24 -12.83 4.89
CA GLU A 58 6.59 -12.71 4.39
C GLU A 58 6.86 -13.78 3.33
N THR A 59 7.80 -13.49 2.44
CA THR A 59 8.34 -14.49 1.51
C THR A 59 9.51 -15.22 2.14
N ALA A 60 9.82 -16.41 1.64
CA ALA A 60 10.99 -17.18 2.04
C ALA A 60 12.31 -16.42 1.79
N GLN A 61 12.30 -15.48 0.85
CA GLN A 61 13.46 -14.66 0.48
C GLN A 61 13.58 -13.33 1.24
N GLY A 62 12.67 -13.06 2.20
CA GLY A 62 12.71 -11.89 3.08
C GLY A 62 11.95 -10.66 2.57
N GLY A 63 11.10 -10.80 1.55
CA GLY A 63 10.11 -9.79 1.22
C GLY A 63 8.97 -9.76 2.24
N GLU A 64 8.27 -8.65 2.34
CA GLU A 64 7.19 -8.46 3.30
C GLU A 64 5.98 -7.79 2.65
N TYR A 65 4.78 -8.23 3.02
CA TYR A 65 3.55 -7.52 2.77
C TYR A 65 2.90 -7.15 4.10
N PHE A 66 2.52 -5.88 4.22
CA PHE A 66 1.84 -5.36 5.38
C PHE A 66 0.63 -4.52 4.99
N ALA A 67 -0.52 -4.84 5.57
CA ALA A 67 -1.79 -4.16 5.35
C ALA A 67 -2.15 -3.27 6.53
N ALA A 68 -2.55 -2.03 6.27
CA ALA A 68 -3.03 -1.10 7.29
C ALA A 68 -4.23 -0.29 6.80
N GLY A 69 -5.12 0.11 7.71
CA GLY A 69 -6.11 1.15 7.45
C GLY A 69 -5.51 2.54 7.69
N VAL A 70 -6.16 3.57 7.16
CA VAL A 70 -5.87 4.97 7.51
C VAL A 70 -5.97 5.15 9.03
N GLY A 71 -5.00 5.83 9.63
CA GLY A 71 -4.87 5.94 11.08
C GLY A 71 -4.21 4.75 11.78
N GLY A 72 -4.00 3.63 11.08
CA GLY A 72 -3.35 2.45 11.64
C GLY A 72 -1.86 2.66 11.91
N ALA A 73 -1.32 1.95 12.91
CA ALA A 73 0.10 2.01 13.24
C ALA A 73 0.96 1.28 12.20
N ILE A 74 1.96 1.98 11.67
CA ILE A 74 2.94 1.45 10.69
C ILE A 74 4.36 1.62 11.23
N THR A 75 4.56 1.47 12.52
CA THR A 75 5.86 1.67 13.16
C THR A 75 6.81 0.49 12.93
N GLY A 76 8.10 0.77 12.86
CA GLY A 76 9.15 -0.25 12.79
C GLY A 76 9.28 -1.00 11.45
N ARG A 77 8.66 -0.50 10.36
CA ARG A 77 8.69 -1.14 9.04
C ARG A 77 9.23 -0.20 7.98
N GLY A 78 10.08 -0.73 7.11
CA GLY A 78 10.46 -0.07 5.85
C GLY A 78 9.62 -0.59 4.70
N ALA A 79 9.47 0.19 3.63
CA ALA A 79 8.78 -0.22 2.42
C ALA A 79 9.56 0.22 1.18
N ASP A 80 9.68 -0.69 0.23
CA ASP A 80 10.16 -0.37 -1.13
C ASP A 80 8.99 0.11 -2.00
N LEU A 81 7.76 -0.30 -1.63
CA LEU A 81 6.54 0.10 -2.30
C LEU A 81 5.44 0.41 -1.30
N LEU A 82 4.89 1.61 -1.38
CA LEU A 82 3.68 2.02 -0.69
C LEU A 82 2.51 2.05 -1.66
N ILE A 83 1.49 1.24 -1.42
CA ILE A 83 0.24 1.25 -2.18
C ILE A 83 -0.82 1.92 -1.33
N ILE A 84 -1.42 2.99 -1.85
CA ILE A 84 -2.54 3.70 -1.23
C ILE A 84 -3.77 3.49 -2.10
N ASP A 85 -4.69 2.68 -1.62
CA ASP A 85 -5.89 2.30 -2.35
C ASP A 85 -7.12 2.84 -1.64
N ASP A 86 -7.76 3.83 -2.25
CA ASP A 86 -9.00 4.46 -1.80
C ASP A 86 -8.98 4.82 -0.29
N PRO A 87 -8.13 5.78 0.13
CA PRO A 87 -7.86 6.06 1.56
C PRO A 87 -9.03 6.75 2.29
N HIS A 88 -10.11 7.06 1.61
CA HIS A 88 -11.27 7.76 2.14
C HIS A 88 -12.56 7.01 1.83
N SER A 89 -13.53 7.03 2.76
CA SER A 89 -14.91 6.67 2.45
C SER A 89 -15.59 7.79 1.64
N GLU A 90 -16.76 7.49 1.07
CA GLU A 90 -17.59 8.50 0.40
C GLU A 90 -17.99 9.64 1.36
N GLN A 91 -18.24 9.32 2.64
CA GLN A 91 -18.55 10.28 3.67
C GLN A 91 -17.35 11.15 4.04
N ASP A 92 -16.15 10.55 4.16
CA ASP A 92 -14.93 11.30 4.45
C ASP A 92 -14.56 12.25 3.31
N ALA A 93 -14.85 11.87 2.07
CA ALA A 93 -14.59 12.73 0.91
C ALA A 93 -15.32 14.08 0.94
N MET A 94 -16.39 14.17 1.71
CA MET A 94 -17.18 15.40 1.93
C MET A 94 -16.74 16.15 3.22
N ASN A 95 -15.79 15.63 3.98
CA ASN A 95 -15.37 16.19 5.26
C ASN A 95 -13.89 16.61 5.21
N MET A 96 -13.65 17.93 5.15
CA MET A 96 -12.28 18.48 5.09
C MET A 96 -11.41 18.03 6.26
N THR A 97 -11.94 17.96 7.47
CA THR A 97 -11.19 17.51 8.66
C THR A 97 -10.76 16.03 8.54
N ALA A 98 -11.63 15.18 7.98
CA ALA A 98 -11.28 13.77 7.75
C ALA A 98 -10.17 13.64 6.69
N LEU A 99 -10.23 14.46 5.66
CA LEU A 99 -9.22 14.50 4.61
C LEU A 99 -7.87 14.99 5.13
N GLU A 100 -7.85 16.03 5.95
CA GLU A 100 -6.64 16.55 6.59
C GLU A 100 -6.02 15.52 7.53
N ARG A 101 -6.80 14.85 8.37
CA ARG A 101 -6.29 13.77 9.24
C ARG A 101 -5.66 12.62 8.45
N ALA A 102 -6.28 12.20 7.35
CA ALA A 102 -5.72 11.16 6.51
C ALA A 102 -4.41 11.60 5.83
N TYR A 103 -4.33 12.87 5.43
CA TYR A 103 -3.11 13.45 4.88
C TYR A 103 -1.98 13.56 5.92
N ASP A 104 -2.30 14.02 7.13
CA ASP A 104 -1.33 14.12 8.24
C ASP A 104 -0.81 12.74 8.63
N TRP A 105 -1.69 11.75 8.72
CA TRP A 105 -1.30 10.37 8.95
C TRP A 105 -0.39 9.84 7.84
N TYR A 106 -0.72 10.10 6.57
CA TYR A 106 0.10 9.69 5.45
C TYR A 106 1.50 10.31 5.50
N THR A 107 1.59 11.60 5.76
CA THR A 107 2.87 12.33 5.76
C THR A 107 3.74 12.01 6.96
N SER A 108 3.14 11.80 8.13
CA SER A 108 3.85 11.48 9.38
C SER A 108 4.19 9.99 9.54
N GLY A 109 3.42 9.11 8.91
CA GLY A 109 3.54 7.65 9.03
C GLY A 109 4.05 6.97 7.76
N PRO A 110 3.15 6.54 6.86
CA PRO A 110 3.50 5.70 5.70
C PRO A 110 4.60 6.23 4.80
N ARG A 111 4.54 7.54 4.49
CA ARG A 111 5.54 8.18 3.64
C ARG A 111 6.95 8.12 4.21
N GLN A 112 7.09 8.22 5.54
CA GLN A 112 8.38 8.16 6.22
C GLN A 112 8.97 6.74 6.24
N ARG A 113 8.21 5.74 5.81
CA ARG A 113 8.63 4.34 5.76
C ARG A 113 9.24 3.94 4.42
N LEU A 114 9.14 4.79 3.41
CA LEU A 114 9.78 4.51 2.13
C LEU A 114 11.29 4.47 2.26
N GLN A 115 11.85 3.37 1.75
CA GLN A 115 13.29 3.23 1.61
C GLN A 115 13.81 4.12 0.47
N PRO A 116 15.10 4.46 0.44
CA PRO A 116 15.69 5.13 -0.71
C PRO A 116 15.41 4.36 -2.02
N GLY A 117 14.89 5.06 -3.02
CA GLY A 117 14.44 4.44 -4.27
C GLY A 117 13.04 3.79 -4.22
N GLY A 118 12.36 3.83 -3.08
CA GLY A 118 11.00 3.31 -2.95
C GLY A 118 9.98 4.11 -3.75
N ALA A 119 8.92 3.41 -4.19
CA ALA A 119 7.86 3.98 -5.01
C ALA A 119 6.52 4.07 -4.27
N ILE A 120 5.66 4.99 -4.73
CA ILE A 120 4.28 5.12 -4.25
C ILE A 120 3.32 4.89 -5.41
N ILE A 121 2.40 3.95 -5.25
CA ILE A 121 1.25 3.77 -6.14
C ILE A 121 0.01 4.24 -5.40
N ARG A 122 -0.72 5.18 -6.00
CA ARG A 122 -2.01 5.62 -5.50
C ARG A 122 -3.11 5.20 -6.46
N VAL A 123 -4.06 4.43 -5.96
CA VAL A 123 -5.30 4.08 -6.65
C VAL A 123 -6.41 4.94 -6.05
N ARG A 124 -7.22 5.55 -6.91
CA ARG A 124 -8.36 6.38 -6.51
C ARG A 124 -9.54 6.08 -7.41
N ARG A 125 -10.70 5.88 -6.81
CA ARG A 125 -11.96 5.87 -7.54
C ARG A 125 -12.28 7.31 -7.94
N MET A 126 -12.52 7.58 -9.21
CA MET A 126 -12.96 8.90 -9.67
C MET A 126 -14.46 9.05 -9.35
N SER A 127 -14.80 9.85 -8.35
CA SER A 127 -16.14 10.38 -8.18
C SER A 127 -16.20 11.77 -8.80
N SER A 128 -17.26 12.06 -9.51
CA SER A 128 -17.42 13.25 -10.35
C SER A 128 -17.40 14.61 -9.63
N GLY A 129 -17.31 14.65 -8.30
CA GLY A 129 -17.35 15.89 -7.51
C GLY A 129 -16.09 16.25 -6.72
N CYS A 130 -15.07 15.39 -6.69
CA CYS A 130 -13.92 15.55 -5.79
C CYS A 130 -12.62 16.01 -6.51
N GLN A 131 -12.76 16.58 -7.72
CA GLN A 131 -11.63 16.82 -8.61
C GLN A 131 -10.72 17.98 -8.20
N GLU A 132 -11.20 19.06 -7.58
CA GLU A 132 -10.40 20.28 -7.43
C GLU A 132 -9.69 20.47 -6.09
N ALA A 133 -10.30 20.18 -4.97
CA ALA A 133 -9.76 20.57 -3.67
C ALA A 133 -8.61 19.68 -3.15
N ILE A 134 -8.62 18.38 -3.46
CA ILE A 134 -7.66 17.40 -2.92
C ILE A 134 -6.71 16.89 -4.01
N GLY A 135 -7.15 16.89 -5.26
CA GLY A 135 -6.36 16.50 -6.41
C GLY A 135 -5.00 17.21 -6.44
N ASN A 136 -4.98 18.50 -6.14
CA ASN A 136 -3.78 19.30 -6.18
C ASN A 136 -2.78 19.01 -5.06
N LYS A 137 -3.20 18.83 -3.80
CA LYS A 137 -2.25 18.56 -2.70
C LYS A 137 -1.57 17.19 -2.85
N PHE A 138 -2.31 16.14 -3.17
CA PHE A 138 -1.74 14.80 -3.40
C PHE A 138 -1.10 14.63 -4.77
N CYS A 139 -1.58 15.30 -5.82
CA CYS A 139 -1.02 15.24 -7.17
C CYS A 139 0.33 15.96 -7.27
N THR A 140 0.48 17.11 -6.62
CA THR A 140 1.73 17.88 -6.57
C THR A 140 2.86 17.09 -5.90
N LEU A 141 2.54 16.23 -4.93
CA LEU A 141 3.51 15.39 -4.23
C LEU A 141 4.01 14.20 -5.05
N SER A 142 3.15 13.64 -5.91
CA SER A 142 3.55 12.58 -6.86
C SER A 142 4.54 13.10 -7.91
N ARG A 143 4.35 14.32 -8.42
CA ARG A 143 5.30 14.95 -9.36
C ARG A 143 6.67 15.23 -8.73
N ARG A 144 6.71 15.75 -7.49
CA ARG A 144 7.99 16.02 -6.80
C ARG A 144 8.78 14.76 -6.45
N ALA A 145 8.13 13.62 -6.30
CA ALA A 145 8.82 12.34 -6.11
C ALA A 145 9.46 11.84 -7.41
N SER A 146 8.81 12.07 -8.57
CA SER A 146 9.36 11.72 -9.90
C SER A 146 10.51 12.63 -10.34
N GLU A 147 10.49 13.92 -9.97
CA GLU A 147 11.54 14.89 -10.34
C GLU A 147 12.85 14.72 -9.55
N LYS A 148 12.84 13.94 -8.46
CA LYS A 148 14.05 13.61 -7.69
C LYS A 148 14.68 12.26 -8.07
N LEU A 149 14.12 11.58 -9.08
CA LEU A 149 14.61 10.30 -9.57
C LEU A 149 15.27 10.39 -10.97
N ASN A 150 15.48 11.62 -11.46
CA ASN A 150 16.33 11.92 -12.64
C ASN A 150 17.64 12.59 -12.22
#